data_f234e7bb5803f280f6798a05065179c9
#
_entry.id   f234e7bb5803f280f6798a05065179c9
#
_cell.length_a   1.000
_cell.length_b   1.000
_cell.length_c   1.000
_cell.angle_alpha   90.00
_cell.angle_beta   90.00
_cell.angle_gamma   90.00
#
_symmetry.space_group_name_H-M   'P 1'
#
loop_
_entity.id
_entity.type
_entity.pdbx_description
1 polymer ?
#
loop_
_entity_poly.entity_id
_entity_poly.type
_entity_poly.pdbx_seq_one_letter_code
_entity_poly.pdbx_strand_id
1 'polypeptide(L)'
;GTTIGKKEEPLQFDPGVFMDDDGKLYLYTGFALQGNPLLLDGSKPTEHGAMCFELDPADMLTVKMGPKYIGIASEKEAPGSSYEGHPFLEASSMRKFNGTYYFIYRSLNSHELCYATSDNPTEGFEFGGVLVSNGDIGLPGITDVKNARN
;
A
#
# COMPACT_ATOMS: atom_id res chain seq x y z
N GLY A 1 17.01 -18.76 4.64
CA GLY A 1 15.86 -17.88 4.62
C GLY A 1 16.24 -16.52 4.07
N THR A 2 15.35 -15.95 3.27
CA THR A 2 15.54 -14.59 2.75
C THR A 2 15.15 -13.60 3.84
N THR A 3 16.06 -12.72 4.22
CA THR A 3 15.76 -11.64 5.18
C THR A 3 15.14 -10.48 4.42
N ILE A 4 13.94 -10.06 4.82
CA ILE A 4 13.29 -8.85 4.32
C ILE A 4 13.96 -7.62 4.96
N GLY A 5 14.14 -6.53 4.19
CA GLY A 5 14.64 -5.25 4.71
C GLY A 5 16.15 -5.14 4.79
N LYS A 6 16.85 -5.68 3.83
CA LYS A 6 18.28 -5.40 3.68
C LYS A 6 18.52 -3.97 3.22
N LYS A 7 19.65 -3.39 3.63
CA LYS A 7 20.14 -2.14 3.06
C LYS A 7 20.21 -2.26 1.54
N GLU A 8 19.66 -1.32 0.80
CA GLU A 8 19.51 -1.30 -0.66
C GLU A 8 18.22 -1.98 -1.21
N GLU A 9 17.48 -2.72 -0.42
CA GLU A 9 16.14 -3.17 -0.80
C GLU A 9 15.12 -2.04 -0.59
N PRO A 10 13.96 -2.09 -1.29
CA PRO A 10 12.87 -1.16 -1.05
C PRO A 10 12.44 -1.18 0.41
N LEU A 11 12.18 0.01 0.97
CA LEU A 11 11.82 0.16 2.38
C LEU A 11 10.52 -0.58 2.71
N GLN A 12 10.60 -1.48 3.68
CA GLN A 12 9.46 -2.19 4.24
C GLN A 12 8.85 -1.34 5.36
N PHE A 13 7.80 -0.60 5.04
CA PHE A 13 7.18 0.35 5.95
C PHE A 13 5.69 0.05 6.12
N ASP A 14 5.15 0.26 7.32
CA ASP A 14 3.74 0.03 7.69
C ASP A 14 3.21 -1.32 7.16
N PRO A 15 3.79 -2.44 7.60
CA PRO A 15 3.40 -3.74 7.09
C PRO A 15 2.01 -4.16 7.56
N GLY A 16 1.21 -4.68 6.64
CA GLY A 16 -0.06 -5.33 6.92
C GLY A 16 0.01 -6.83 6.63
N VAL A 17 -0.41 -7.65 7.58
CA VAL A 17 -0.47 -9.11 7.42
C VAL A 17 -1.91 -9.54 7.16
N PHE A 18 -2.07 -10.48 6.22
CA PHE A 18 -3.36 -11.04 5.86
C PHE A 18 -3.25 -12.55 5.65
N MET A 19 -4.08 -13.32 6.37
CA MET A 19 -4.27 -14.75 6.14
C MET A 19 -5.47 -14.95 5.23
N ASP A 20 -5.26 -15.58 4.07
CA ASP A 20 -6.34 -15.87 3.14
C ASP A 20 -7.09 -17.17 3.52
N ASP A 21 -8.25 -17.36 2.95
CA ASP A 21 -9.12 -18.53 3.22
C ASP A 21 -8.48 -19.86 2.79
N ASP A 22 -7.53 -19.84 1.86
CA ASP A 22 -6.75 -21.01 1.43
C ASP A 22 -5.55 -21.34 2.35
N GLY A 23 -5.38 -20.56 3.42
CA GLY A 23 -4.31 -20.72 4.41
C GLY A 23 -2.97 -20.07 4.00
N LYS A 24 -2.90 -19.36 2.90
CA LYS A 24 -1.72 -18.57 2.54
C LYS A 24 -1.63 -17.30 3.38
N LEU A 25 -0.41 -16.97 3.75
CA LEU A 25 -0.11 -15.79 4.54
C LEU A 25 0.62 -14.76 3.69
N TYR A 26 0.06 -13.57 3.63
CA TYR A 26 0.61 -12.46 2.87
C TYR A 26 1.06 -11.32 3.78
N LEU A 27 2.20 -10.71 3.45
CA LEU A 27 2.69 -9.46 4.03
C LEU A 27 2.67 -8.38 2.95
N TYR A 28 1.93 -7.32 3.18
CA TYR A 28 1.87 -6.14 2.30
C TYR A 28 2.61 -5.00 2.95
N THR A 29 3.36 -4.22 2.15
CA THR A 29 4.21 -3.17 2.68
C THR A 29 4.65 -2.22 1.56
N GLY A 30 5.32 -1.14 1.94
CA GLY A 30 5.96 -0.22 1.03
C GLY A 30 5.95 1.22 1.53
N PHE A 31 6.85 2.03 0.98
CA PHE A 31 6.94 3.45 1.21
C PHE A 31 7.37 4.14 -0.08
N ALA A 32 6.46 4.84 -0.73
CA ALA A 32 6.67 5.35 -2.09
C ALA A 32 7.04 6.84 -2.17
N LEU A 33 7.33 7.50 -1.06
CA LEU A 33 7.72 8.91 -1.04
C LEU A 33 9.16 9.09 -1.54
N GLN A 34 9.30 9.60 -2.75
CA GLN A 34 10.60 9.89 -3.34
C GLN A 34 11.28 11.08 -2.65
N GLY A 35 12.61 11.03 -2.54
CA GLY A 35 13.40 12.15 -1.99
C GLY A 35 13.18 12.44 -0.50
N ASN A 36 12.59 11.54 0.25
CA ASN A 36 12.34 11.74 1.68
C ASN A 36 13.66 11.74 2.47
N PRO A 37 13.95 12.79 3.26
CA PRO A 37 15.14 12.85 4.10
C PRO A 37 15.15 11.79 5.23
N LEU A 38 14.03 11.16 5.55
CA LEU A 38 13.98 10.04 6.49
C LEU A 38 14.65 8.77 5.96
N LEU A 39 14.96 8.70 4.67
CA LEU A 39 15.71 7.61 4.04
C LEU A 39 17.23 7.80 4.18
N LEU A 40 17.70 8.38 5.27
CA LEU A 40 19.12 8.73 5.51
C LEU A 40 20.05 7.51 5.66
N ASP A 41 19.53 6.34 5.89
CA ASP A 41 20.32 5.11 6.08
C ASP A 41 20.67 4.38 4.78
N GLY A 42 20.26 4.94 3.62
CA GLY A 42 20.44 4.32 2.31
C GLY A 42 19.31 3.39 1.91
N SER A 43 18.20 3.35 2.65
CA SER A 43 16.97 2.70 2.23
C SER A 43 16.42 3.37 0.98
N LYS A 44 15.72 2.60 0.16
CA LYS A 44 15.11 3.10 -1.09
C LYS A 44 13.59 3.11 -0.95
N PRO A 45 12.90 4.13 -1.47
CA PRO A 45 11.45 4.08 -1.57
C PRO A 45 11.02 2.98 -2.55
N THR A 46 9.79 2.51 -2.42
CA THR A 46 9.18 1.58 -3.39
C THR A 46 8.83 2.34 -4.67
N GLU A 47 9.62 2.15 -5.73
CA GLU A 47 9.45 2.92 -6.99
C GLU A 47 8.09 2.72 -7.65
N HIS A 48 7.57 1.48 -7.60
CA HIS A 48 6.36 1.09 -8.33
C HIS A 48 5.09 1.05 -7.47
N GLY A 49 5.19 1.29 -6.16
CA GLY A 49 4.07 1.30 -5.25
C GLY A 49 4.08 0.17 -4.23
N ALA A 50 2.89 -0.34 -3.88
CA ALA A 50 2.74 -1.36 -2.85
C ALA A 50 3.32 -2.71 -3.27
N MET A 51 3.95 -3.40 -2.30
CA MET A 51 4.56 -4.71 -2.48
C MET A 51 3.88 -5.77 -1.63
N CYS A 52 4.00 -7.03 -2.08
CA CYS A 52 3.52 -8.22 -1.39
C CYS A 52 4.63 -9.26 -1.26
N PHE A 53 4.60 -9.99 -0.15
CA PHE A 53 5.36 -11.22 0.08
C PHE A 53 4.40 -12.32 0.50
N GLU A 54 4.63 -13.55 0.07
CA GLU A 54 4.00 -14.72 0.66
C GLU A 54 4.95 -15.29 1.72
N LEU A 55 4.45 -15.47 2.93
CA LEU A 55 5.18 -16.03 4.06
C LEU A 55 4.75 -17.48 4.31
N ASP A 56 5.62 -18.25 4.95
CA ASP A 56 5.23 -19.55 5.46
C ASP A 56 4.31 -19.40 6.69
N PRO A 57 3.06 -19.88 6.65
CA PRO A 57 2.15 -19.75 7.77
C PRO A 57 2.60 -20.55 9.01
N ALA A 58 3.52 -21.50 8.85
CA ALA A 58 4.02 -22.31 9.97
C ALA A 58 4.93 -21.52 10.92
N ASP A 59 5.71 -20.58 10.40
CA ASP A 59 6.63 -19.77 11.20
C ASP A 59 6.40 -18.25 11.06
N MET A 60 5.61 -17.82 10.07
CA MET A 60 5.30 -16.42 9.73
C MET A 60 6.55 -15.56 9.42
N LEU A 61 7.68 -16.17 9.17
CA LEU A 61 8.98 -15.53 8.98
C LEU A 61 9.65 -15.94 7.67
N THR A 62 9.45 -17.17 7.22
CA THR A 62 10.06 -17.66 5.99
C THR A 62 9.34 -17.08 4.77
N VAL A 63 10.07 -16.35 3.93
CA VAL A 63 9.54 -15.80 2.66
C VAL A 63 9.49 -16.91 1.61
N LYS A 64 8.30 -17.21 1.11
CA LYS A 64 8.04 -18.14 0.00
C LYS A 64 8.04 -17.45 -1.36
N MET A 65 7.54 -16.21 -1.42
CA MET A 65 7.47 -15.40 -2.64
C MET A 65 7.62 -13.92 -2.30
N GLY A 66 8.21 -13.16 -3.20
CA GLY A 66 8.34 -11.71 -3.12
C GLY A 66 9.78 -11.21 -3.09
N PRO A 67 9.99 -9.89 -3.13
CA PRO A 67 8.94 -8.86 -3.25
C PRO A 67 8.24 -8.92 -4.62
N LYS A 68 6.93 -8.73 -4.64
CA LYS A 68 6.12 -8.56 -5.85
C LYS A 68 5.34 -7.26 -5.75
N TYR A 69 5.45 -6.38 -6.75
CA TYR A 69 4.55 -5.22 -6.87
C TYR A 69 3.17 -5.70 -7.29
N ILE A 70 2.13 -5.18 -6.66
CA ILE A 70 0.76 -5.68 -6.80
C ILE A 70 -0.14 -4.79 -7.67
N GLY A 71 0.43 -3.76 -8.30
CA GLY A 71 -0.28 -2.88 -9.22
C GLY A 71 -0.93 -1.65 -8.55
N ILE A 72 -0.68 -1.42 -7.28
CA ILE A 72 -1.14 -0.19 -6.59
C ILE A 72 -0.05 0.86 -6.77
N ALA A 73 -0.30 1.79 -7.71
CA ALA A 73 0.71 2.65 -8.30
C ALA A 73 1.27 3.71 -7.36
N SER A 74 2.60 3.90 -7.38
CA SER A 74 3.27 5.05 -6.79
C SER A 74 3.00 6.33 -7.60
N GLU A 75 3.45 7.49 -7.09
CA GLU A 75 3.39 8.77 -7.79
C GLU A 75 3.99 8.71 -9.20
N LYS A 76 5.04 7.92 -9.40
CA LYS A 76 5.70 7.75 -10.69
C LYS A 76 4.83 7.02 -11.73
N GLU A 77 4.00 6.08 -11.30
CA GLU A 77 3.22 5.21 -12.18
C GLU A 77 1.71 5.53 -12.19
N ALA A 78 1.26 6.39 -11.29
CA ALA A 78 -0.15 6.80 -11.22
C ALA A 78 -0.65 7.59 -12.44
N PRO A 79 0.14 8.46 -13.11
CA PRO A 79 -0.36 9.23 -14.25
C PRO A 79 -0.91 8.34 -15.36
N GLY A 80 -2.17 8.56 -15.78
CA GLY A 80 -2.86 7.78 -16.80
C GLY A 80 -3.38 6.41 -16.35
N SER A 81 -3.22 6.06 -15.07
CA SER A 81 -3.81 4.86 -14.45
C SER A 81 -5.05 5.22 -13.64
N SER A 82 -5.74 4.21 -13.09
CA SER A 82 -6.87 4.43 -12.16
C SER A 82 -6.44 5.14 -10.87
N TYR A 83 -5.14 5.17 -10.55
CA TYR A 83 -4.56 5.81 -9.36
C TYR A 83 -4.19 7.28 -9.56
N GLU A 84 -4.47 7.88 -10.72
CA GLU A 84 -4.17 9.28 -10.98
C GLU A 84 -4.84 10.19 -9.93
N GLY A 85 -4.06 11.03 -9.27
CA GLY A 85 -4.51 11.85 -8.14
C GLY A 85 -4.48 11.17 -6.77
N HIS A 86 -4.40 9.83 -6.71
CA HIS A 86 -4.45 9.04 -5.47
C HIS A 86 -3.32 8.00 -5.37
N PRO A 87 -2.06 8.35 -5.66
CA PRO A 87 -0.97 7.39 -5.68
C PRO A 87 -0.69 6.83 -4.28
N PHE A 88 -0.24 5.58 -4.25
CA PHE A 88 0.19 4.91 -3.02
C PHE A 88 1.35 5.65 -2.35
N LEU A 89 1.26 5.78 -1.03
CA LEU A 89 2.36 6.21 -0.19
C LEU A 89 2.79 5.11 0.79
N GLU A 90 1.89 4.67 1.67
CA GLU A 90 2.18 3.78 2.81
C GLU A 90 0.90 3.17 3.40
N ALA A 91 1.00 2.58 4.61
CA ALA A 91 -0.11 2.09 5.44
C ALA A 91 -0.91 0.96 4.79
N SER A 92 -0.19 -0.08 4.35
CA SER A 92 -0.76 -1.26 3.68
C SER A 92 -1.67 -2.08 4.59
N SER A 93 -2.90 -2.33 4.17
CA SER A 93 -3.83 -3.21 4.90
C SER A 93 -4.75 -3.94 3.92
N MET A 94 -4.89 -5.26 4.09
CA MET A 94 -5.73 -6.11 3.24
C MET A 94 -6.95 -6.62 3.98
N ARG A 95 -8.09 -6.67 3.27
CA ARG A 95 -9.32 -7.32 3.69
C ARG A 95 -9.91 -8.10 2.52
N LYS A 96 -10.69 -9.14 2.82
CA LYS A 96 -11.45 -9.90 1.83
C LYS A 96 -12.91 -9.93 2.22
N PHE A 97 -13.78 -9.64 1.29
CA PHE A 97 -15.22 -9.72 1.49
C PHE A 97 -15.91 -10.22 0.20
N ASN A 98 -16.73 -11.26 0.33
CA ASN A 98 -17.44 -11.88 -0.79
C ASN A 98 -16.55 -12.22 -2.00
N GLY A 99 -15.32 -12.70 -1.75
CA GLY A 99 -14.36 -13.06 -2.79
C GLY A 99 -13.53 -11.92 -3.35
N THR A 100 -13.88 -10.68 -3.06
CA THR A 100 -13.13 -9.50 -3.50
C THR A 100 -12.13 -9.07 -2.42
N TYR A 101 -10.91 -8.79 -2.83
CA TYR A 101 -9.84 -8.25 -1.99
C TYR A 101 -9.91 -6.73 -2.01
N TYR A 102 -9.82 -6.12 -0.82
CA TYR A 102 -9.79 -4.68 -0.59
C TYR A 102 -8.45 -4.31 0.01
N PHE A 103 -7.61 -3.66 -0.76
CA PHE A 103 -6.36 -3.12 -0.27
C PHE A 103 -6.56 -1.68 0.16
N ILE A 104 -6.33 -1.40 1.43
CA ILE A 104 -6.47 -0.07 2.02
C ILE A 104 -5.08 0.52 2.19
N TYR A 105 -4.92 1.78 1.83
CA TYR A 105 -3.63 2.46 1.86
C TYR A 105 -3.79 3.97 2.08
N ARG A 106 -2.71 4.60 2.54
CA ARG A 106 -2.60 6.06 2.56
C ARG A 106 -2.09 6.55 1.22
N SER A 107 -2.80 7.50 0.64
CA SER A 107 -2.37 8.21 -0.57
C SER A 107 -1.33 9.27 -0.24
N LEU A 108 -0.46 9.60 -1.21
CA LEU A 108 0.49 10.71 -1.12
C LEU A 108 -0.24 12.05 -1.00
N ASN A 109 -1.39 12.19 -1.65
CA ASN A 109 -2.16 13.42 -1.69
C ASN A 109 -3.12 13.53 -0.50
N SER A 110 -3.15 14.72 0.13
CA SER A 110 -4.15 15.12 1.13
C SER A 110 -4.34 14.17 2.32
N HIS A 111 -3.38 13.31 2.63
CA HIS A 111 -3.49 12.30 3.69
C HIS A 111 -4.77 11.46 3.60
N GLU A 112 -5.15 11.11 2.39
CA GLU A 112 -6.33 10.30 2.15
C GLU A 112 -6.10 8.84 2.53
N LEU A 113 -7.10 8.22 3.14
CA LEU A 113 -7.21 6.78 3.24
C LEU A 113 -8.01 6.30 2.05
N CYS A 114 -7.36 5.59 1.16
CA CYS A 114 -7.91 5.07 -0.10
C CYS A 114 -8.08 3.56 -0.04
N TYR A 115 -8.82 3.01 -1.01
CA TYR A 115 -8.85 1.58 -1.24
C TYR A 115 -8.78 1.25 -2.72
N ALA A 116 -8.26 0.06 -2.99
CA ALA A 116 -8.26 -0.58 -4.30
C ALA A 116 -8.85 -1.97 -4.19
N THR A 117 -9.39 -2.51 -5.27
CA THR A 117 -10.03 -3.82 -5.29
C THR A 117 -9.45 -4.74 -6.35
N SER A 118 -9.44 -6.05 -6.06
CA SER A 118 -9.05 -7.11 -7.00
C SER A 118 -9.76 -8.41 -6.66
N ASP A 119 -9.84 -9.32 -7.62
CA ASP A 119 -10.22 -10.72 -7.40
C ASP A 119 -9.00 -11.62 -7.07
N ASN A 120 -7.80 -11.03 -7.05
CA ASN A 120 -6.54 -11.71 -6.74
C ASN A 120 -5.78 -10.96 -5.64
N PRO A 121 -5.23 -11.65 -4.60
CA PRO A 121 -4.54 -10.99 -3.50
C PRO A 121 -3.21 -10.35 -3.88
N THR A 122 -2.63 -10.69 -5.03
CA THR A 122 -1.26 -10.27 -5.40
C THR A 122 -1.15 -9.51 -6.72
N GLU A 123 -2.25 -9.18 -7.37
CA GLU A 123 -2.25 -8.45 -8.67
C GLU A 123 -3.63 -7.95 -9.05
N GLY A 124 -3.70 -7.14 -10.11
CA GLY A 124 -4.96 -6.71 -10.73
C GLY A 124 -5.76 -5.72 -9.89
N PHE A 125 -5.13 -5.01 -8.97
CA PHE A 125 -5.81 -4.00 -8.17
C PHE A 125 -6.13 -2.75 -8.99
N GLU A 126 -7.37 -2.31 -8.90
CA GLU A 126 -7.87 -1.06 -9.46
C GLU A 126 -8.34 -0.13 -8.34
N PHE A 127 -8.11 1.17 -8.51
CA PHE A 127 -8.54 2.18 -7.54
C PHE A 127 -10.06 2.15 -7.36
N GLY A 128 -10.50 2.00 -6.12
CA GLY A 128 -11.92 1.90 -5.76
C GLY A 128 -12.50 3.19 -5.19
N GLY A 129 -11.67 4.06 -4.59
CA GLY A 129 -12.12 5.34 -4.05
C GLY A 129 -11.41 5.77 -2.77
N VAL A 130 -11.86 6.90 -2.25
CA VAL A 130 -11.40 7.49 -0.99
C VAL A 130 -12.36 7.15 0.13
N LEU A 131 -11.86 6.59 1.22
CA LEU A 131 -12.64 6.27 2.43
C LEU A 131 -12.71 7.47 3.38
N VAL A 132 -11.58 8.12 3.59
CA VAL A 132 -11.43 9.30 4.47
C VAL A 132 -10.41 10.24 3.85
N SER A 133 -10.67 11.53 3.91
CA SER A 133 -9.75 12.58 3.47
C SER A 133 -9.63 13.67 4.51
N ASN A 134 -8.41 14.21 4.66
CA ASN A 134 -8.16 15.43 5.41
C ASN A 134 -8.48 16.70 4.61
N GLY A 135 -8.76 16.56 3.33
CA GLY A 135 -9.10 17.64 2.42
C GLY A 135 -10.60 17.87 2.31
N ASP A 136 -11.00 18.36 1.16
CA ASP A 136 -12.41 18.52 0.81
C ASP A 136 -13.07 17.15 0.70
N ILE A 137 -13.98 16.86 1.62
CA ILE A 137 -14.76 15.60 1.64
C ILE A 137 -16.12 15.75 0.95
N GLY A 138 -16.30 16.82 0.18
CA GLY A 138 -17.55 17.08 -0.56
C GLY A 138 -18.72 17.53 0.30
N LEU A 139 -18.49 17.89 1.57
CA LEU A 139 -19.53 18.45 2.43
C LEU A 139 -19.63 19.97 2.24
N PRO A 140 -20.85 20.54 2.08
CA PRO A 140 -21.04 21.97 1.92
C PRO A 140 -20.39 22.77 3.06
N GLY A 141 -19.52 23.71 2.71
CA GLY A 141 -18.84 24.58 3.67
C GLY A 141 -17.58 23.98 4.33
N ILE A 142 -17.21 22.76 3.98
CA ILE A 142 -15.95 22.12 4.45
C ILE A 142 -15.02 22.00 3.24
N THR A 143 -14.34 23.08 2.89
CA THR A 143 -13.48 23.17 1.71
C THR A 143 -12.00 23.06 2.02
N ASP A 144 -11.61 23.09 3.29
CA ASP A 144 -10.21 23.05 3.70
C ASP A 144 -10.07 22.59 5.15
N VAL A 145 -9.97 21.29 5.35
CA VAL A 145 -9.65 20.73 6.67
C VAL A 145 -8.12 20.69 6.82
N LYS A 146 -7.47 21.86 6.79
CA LYS A 146 -6.01 22.00 6.93
C LYS A 146 -5.41 21.34 8.16
N ASN A 147 -6.22 20.90 9.10
CA ASN A 147 -5.78 20.42 10.40
C ASN A 147 -6.52 19.17 10.90
N ALA A 148 -7.18 18.41 10.04
CA ALA A 148 -7.55 17.07 10.43
C ALA A 148 -6.25 16.27 10.60
N ARG A 149 -5.68 16.37 11.78
CA ARG A 149 -4.52 15.55 12.19
C ARG A 149 -5.06 14.27 12.77
N ASN A 150 -4.51 13.15 12.33
CA ASN A 150 -4.67 11.86 13.00
C ASN A 150 -4.06 11.95 14.40
#